data_cb9a5ab654d6f1514b6f1fa5fb427867
#
_entry.id   cb9a5ab654d6f1514b6f1fa5fb427867
#
_cell.length_a   1.000
_cell.length_b   1.000
_cell.length_c   1.000
_cell.angle_alpha   90.00
_cell.angle_beta   90.00
_cell.angle_gamma   90.00
#
_symmetry.space_group_name_H-M   'P 1'
#
loop_
_entity.id
_entity.type
_entity.pdbx_description
1 polymer ?
#
loop_
_entity_poly.entity_id
_entity_poly.type
_entity_poly.pdbx_seq_one_letter_code
_entity_poly.pdbx_strand_id
1 'polypeptide(L)'
;MAKKEKYLVSPDINNKSLITKLNGFDEKGNKIISKVINEKALTIFLNNQEIVTLMSISDHPKYLAVGYLLNQNMLKKNDIIRKVEIDKDLGVVVVRTKRKTNYENKLRKKITTSGCAIGTVFGDIYAEIKKSKLKSKKKIKHLSLIHI
;
A
#
# COMPACT_ATOMS: atom_id res chain seq x y z
N MET A 1 27.96 -11.79 -1.26
CA MET A 1 27.22 -10.56 -1.60
C MET A 1 25.84 -10.94 -2.08
N ALA A 2 24.78 -10.62 -1.33
CA ALA A 2 23.41 -10.90 -1.78
C ALA A 2 23.12 -10.03 -3.01
N LYS A 3 22.63 -10.63 -4.10
CA LYS A 3 22.14 -9.93 -5.27
C LYS A 3 21.02 -8.98 -4.80
N LYS A 4 21.26 -7.67 -4.88
CA LYS A 4 20.22 -6.66 -4.64
C LYS A 4 19.08 -6.96 -5.60
N GLU A 5 17.91 -7.35 -5.09
CA GLU A 5 16.76 -7.60 -5.94
C GLU A 5 16.37 -6.30 -6.66
N LYS A 6 16.29 -6.37 -7.99
CA LYS A 6 16.10 -5.23 -8.92
C LYS A 6 14.81 -4.43 -8.67
N TYR A 7 13.93 -4.91 -7.81
CA TYR A 7 12.60 -4.35 -7.54
C TYR A 7 12.44 -3.77 -6.13
N LEU A 8 13.45 -3.87 -5.28
CA LEU A 8 13.43 -3.25 -3.95
C LEU A 8 13.69 -1.75 -4.10
N VAL A 9 12.67 -0.98 -3.82
CA VAL A 9 12.77 0.48 -3.73
C VAL A 9 13.10 0.81 -2.28
N SER A 10 14.25 1.44 -2.06
CA SER A 10 14.65 1.93 -0.74
C SER A 10 14.01 3.30 -0.50
N PRO A 11 13.30 3.51 0.62
CA PRO A 11 12.78 4.82 0.96
C PRO A 11 13.93 5.81 1.19
N ASP A 12 13.76 7.05 0.77
CA ASP A 12 14.69 8.13 1.06
C ASP A 12 14.33 8.80 2.38
N ILE A 13 14.99 8.38 3.46
CA ILE A 13 14.78 8.92 4.81
C ILE A 13 15.19 10.39 4.97
N ASN A 14 15.91 10.94 3.99
CA ASN A 14 16.35 12.33 4.01
C ASN A 14 15.48 13.23 3.12
N ASN A 15 14.49 12.67 2.44
CA ASN A 15 13.59 13.42 1.59
C ASN A 15 12.74 14.40 2.43
N LYS A 16 13.06 15.69 2.29
CA LYS A 16 12.40 16.76 3.06
C LYS A 16 10.89 16.86 2.80
N SER A 17 10.40 16.35 1.67
CA SER A 17 8.96 16.35 1.35
C SER A 17 8.17 15.31 2.16
N LEU A 18 8.85 14.31 2.71
CA LEU A 18 8.23 13.21 3.46
C LEU A 18 8.27 13.42 4.98
N ILE A 19 9.00 14.44 5.43
CA ILE A 19 9.31 14.63 6.84
C ILE A 19 9.03 16.10 7.24
N THR A 20 8.36 16.26 8.38
CA THR A 20 8.26 17.56 9.07
C THR A 20 9.14 17.55 10.31
N LYS A 21 9.86 18.64 10.52
CA LYS A 21 10.60 18.88 11.76
C LYS A 21 9.69 19.54 12.77
N LEU A 22 9.55 18.94 13.92
CA LEU A 22 8.79 19.48 15.05
C LEU A 22 9.72 19.78 16.21
N ASN A 23 9.53 20.94 16.83
CA ASN A 23 10.17 21.26 18.08
C ASN A 23 9.37 20.61 19.23
N GLY A 24 10.06 19.97 20.12
CA GLY A 24 9.47 19.31 21.29
C GLY A 24 10.40 19.37 22.50
N PHE A 25 10.02 18.63 23.54
CA PHE A 25 10.83 18.46 24.74
C PHE A 25 11.01 16.95 25.00
N ASP A 26 12.17 16.58 25.49
CA ASP A 26 12.40 15.22 26.00
C ASP A 26 11.83 15.06 27.40
N GLU A 27 11.92 13.83 27.96
CA GLU A 27 11.44 13.50 29.30
C GLU A 27 12.17 14.27 30.43
N LYS A 28 13.28 14.92 30.12
CA LYS A 28 14.08 15.76 31.04
C LYS A 28 13.80 17.26 30.88
N GLY A 29 12.88 17.63 29.96
CA GLY A 29 12.55 19.01 29.65
C GLY A 29 13.52 19.73 28.71
N ASN A 30 14.48 19.04 28.10
CA ASN A 30 15.38 19.64 27.13
C ASN A 30 14.68 19.82 25.79
N LYS A 31 14.96 20.93 25.10
CA LYS A 31 14.44 21.16 23.74
C LYS A 31 15.07 20.19 22.75
N ILE A 32 14.21 19.49 22.01
CA ILE A 32 14.63 18.57 20.96
C ILE A 32 13.94 18.92 19.63
N ILE A 33 14.57 18.53 18.52
CA ILE A 33 13.98 18.58 17.19
C ILE A 33 13.73 17.14 16.74
N SER A 34 12.46 16.77 16.64
CA SER A 34 12.04 15.48 16.15
C SER A 34 11.66 15.55 14.68
N LYS A 35 11.98 14.49 13.93
CA LYS A 35 11.53 14.30 12.54
C LYS A 35 10.31 13.40 12.56
N VAL A 36 9.21 13.89 12.03
CA VAL A 36 7.93 13.15 11.95
C VAL A 36 7.58 12.93 10.49
N ILE A 37 7.12 11.75 10.17
CA ILE A 37 6.69 11.39 8.81
C ILE A 37 5.39 12.11 8.48
N ASN A 38 5.29 12.65 7.25
CA ASN A 38 4.08 13.25 6.72
C ASN A 38 3.23 12.21 6.03
N GLU A 39 2.14 11.81 6.67
CA GLU A 39 1.13 10.96 6.02
C GLU A 39 0.08 11.83 5.33
N LYS A 40 -0.27 11.44 4.10
CA LYS A 40 -1.30 12.09 3.28
C LYS A 40 -2.26 11.06 2.75
N ALA A 41 -3.50 11.48 2.53
CA ALA A 41 -4.47 10.65 1.86
C ALA A 41 -4.04 10.40 0.40
N LEU A 42 -4.11 9.15 -0.04
CA LEU A 42 -3.85 8.74 -1.40
C LEU A 42 -5.03 7.93 -1.91
N THR A 43 -5.72 8.45 -2.93
CA THR A 43 -6.86 7.78 -3.56
C THR A 43 -6.41 7.02 -4.79
N ILE A 44 -6.71 5.74 -4.84
CA ILE A 44 -6.35 4.85 -5.94
C ILE A 44 -7.57 4.62 -6.83
N PHE A 45 -7.41 4.93 -8.12
CA PHE A 45 -8.38 4.64 -9.17
C PHE A 45 -7.89 3.51 -10.06
N LEU A 46 -8.81 2.66 -10.48
CA LEU A 46 -8.60 1.68 -11.53
C LEU A 46 -9.52 2.03 -12.71
N ASN A 47 -8.92 2.41 -13.83
CA ASN A 47 -9.60 3.04 -14.96
C ASN A 47 -10.37 4.31 -14.51
N ASN A 48 -11.69 4.28 -14.54
CA ASN A 48 -12.53 5.42 -14.14
C ASN A 48 -13.18 5.22 -12.77
N GLN A 49 -12.76 4.17 -12.04
CA GLN A 49 -13.40 3.79 -10.79
C GLN A 49 -12.49 4.04 -9.60
N GLU A 50 -13.01 4.74 -8.62
CA GLU A 50 -12.36 4.85 -7.30
C GLU A 50 -12.41 3.49 -6.59
N ILE A 51 -11.26 3.05 -6.10
CA ILE A 51 -11.12 1.77 -5.42
C ILE A 51 -10.99 1.98 -3.91
N VAL A 52 -10.05 2.83 -3.50
CA VAL A 52 -9.75 3.04 -2.09
C VAL A 52 -9.02 4.37 -1.89
N THR A 53 -9.23 4.99 -0.74
CA THR A 53 -8.35 6.02 -0.21
C THR A 53 -7.64 5.46 1.01
N LEU A 54 -6.33 5.61 1.07
CA LEU A 54 -5.50 5.12 2.17
C LEU A 54 -4.49 6.19 2.59
N MET A 55 -4.03 6.14 3.83
CA MET A 55 -2.96 7.00 4.31
C MET A 55 -1.61 6.47 3.83
N SER A 56 -0.77 7.35 3.32
CA SER A 56 0.52 7.00 2.76
C SER A 56 1.51 8.16 2.91
N ILE A 57 2.78 7.83 3.03
CA ILE A 57 3.87 8.82 2.95
C ILE A 57 4.08 9.34 1.52
N SER A 58 3.41 8.74 0.52
CA SER A 58 3.46 9.12 -0.89
C SER A 58 4.88 9.16 -1.50
N ASP A 59 5.80 8.33 -1.00
CA ASP A 59 7.16 8.23 -1.55
C ASP A 59 7.13 7.59 -2.96
N HIS A 60 6.48 6.45 -3.09
CA HIS A 60 6.36 5.73 -4.36
C HIS A 60 4.90 5.37 -4.70
N PRO A 61 4.02 6.36 -4.93
CA PRO A 61 2.58 6.14 -5.06
C PRO A 61 2.18 5.24 -6.23
N LYS A 62 2.95 5.21 -7.33
CA LYS A 62 2.70 4.29 -8.46
C LYS A 62 2.86 2.82 -8.05
N TYR A 63 3.94 2.51 -7.35
CA TYR A 63 4.19 1.14 -6.89
C TYR A 63 3.18 0.71 -5.84
N LEU A 64 2.82 1.63 -4.94
CA LEU A 64 1.78 1.39 -3.94
C LEU A 64 0.45 1.06 -4.60
N ALA A 65 0.01 1.87 -5.57
CA ALA A 65 -1.26 1.67 -6.26
C ALA A 65 -1.31 0.35 -7.02
N VAL A 66 -0.28 0.05 -7.81
CA VAL A 66 -0.21 -1.21 -8.58
C VAL A 66 -0.12 -2.41 -7.64
N GLY A 67 0.71 -2.34 -6.59
CA GLY A 67 0.85 -3.40 -5.60
C GLY A 67 -0.45 -3.66 -4.84
N TYR A 68 -1.15 -2.59 -4.43
CA TYR A 68 -2.47 -2.71 -3.80
C TYR A 68 -3.46 -3.43 -4.71
N LEU A 69 -3.59 -3.01 -5.97
CA LEU A 69 -4.53 -3.60 -6.92
C LEU A 69 -4.21 -5.07 -7.24
N LEU A 70 -2.92 -5.44 -7.29
CA LEU A 70 -2.48 -6.83 -7.43
C LEU A 70 -2.85 -7.65 -6.20
N ASN A 71 -2.58 -7.14 -5.00
CA ASN A 71 -2.90 -7.83 -3.75
C ASN A 71 -4.40 -8.02 -3.54
N GLN A 72 -5.21 -7.06 -4.00
CA GLN A 72 -6.67 -7.17 -3.99
C GLN A 72 -7.21 -8.01 -5.15
N ASN A 73 -6.32 -8.60 -5.97
CA ASN A 73 -6.66 -9.39 -7.17
C ASN A 73 -7.59 -8.64 -8.15
N MET A 74 -7.50 -7.31 -8.18
CA MET A 74 -8.16 -6.45 -9.17
C MET A 74 -7.34 -6.32 -10.44
N LEU A 75 -6.02 -6.44 -10.32
CA LEU A 75 -5.08 -6.65 -11.42
C LEU A 75 -4.54 -8.07 -11.36
N LYS A 76 -4.42 -8.68 -12.53
CA LYS A 76 -3.74 -9.98 -12.71
C LYS A 76 -2.34 -9.74 -13.28
N LYS A 77 -1.42 -10.68 -13.07
CA LYS A 77 -0.05 -10.61 -13.61
C LYS A 77 0.01 -10.42 -15.14
N ASN A 78 -1.03 -10.88 -15.83
CA ASN A 78 -1.13 -10.80 -17.30
C ASN A 78 -1.91 -9.56 -17.78
N ASP A 79 -2.39 -8.71 -16.89
CA ASP A 79 -3.09 -7.49 -17.30
C ASP A 79 -2.08 -6.46 -17.82
N ILE A 80 -2.39 -5.88 -18.98
CA ILE A 80 -1.56 -4.85 -19.59
C ILE A 80 -1.94 -3.50 -18.98
N ILE A 81 -1.04 -2.93 -18.19
CA ILE A 81 -1.15 -1.57 -17.70
C ILE A 81 -0.74 -0.63 -18.82
N ARG A 82 -1.66 0.24 -19.28
CA ARG A 82 -1.39 1.24 -20.31
C ARG A 82 -0.66 2.46 -19.75
N LYS A 83 -1.12 2.94 -18.59
CA LYS A 83 -0.60 4.16 -17.98
C LYS A 83 -0.85 4.16 -16.48
N VAL A 84 0.05 4.76 -15.73
CA VAL A 84 -0.15 5.10 -14.31
C VAL A 84 0.08 6.60 -14.16
N GLU A 85 -1.00 7.32 -13.91
CA GLU A 85 -1.02 8.77 -13.75
C GLU A 85 -1.03 9.12 -12.27
N ILE A 86 -0.37 10.21 -11.90
CA ILE A 86 -0.37 10.74 -10.54
C ILE A 86 -0.75 12.21 -10.61
N ASP A 87 -1.69 12.59 -9.77
CA ASP A 87 -1.92 13.95 -9.37
C ASP A 87 -1.48 14.10 -7.91
N LYS A 88 -0.38 14.83 -7.70
CA LYS A 88 0.21 15.00 -6.36
C LYS A 88 -0.57 15.99 -5.51
N ASP A 89 -1.22 16.96 -6.13
CA ASP A 89 -1.96 18.01 -5.43
C ASP A 89 -3.27 17.45 -4.89
N LEU A 90 -3.93 16.63 -5.68
CA LEU A 90 -5.16 15.93 -5.29
C LEU A 90 -4.89 14.64 -4.49
N GLY A 91 -3.65 14.17 -4.44
CA GLY A 91 -3.34 12.88 -3.80
C GLY A 91 -4.01 11.70 -4.52
N VAL A 92 -3.98 11.68 -5.84
CA VAL A 92 -4.68 10.68 -6.66
C VAL A 92 -3.70 9.91 -7.53
N VAL A 93 -3.90 8.58 -7.61
CA VAL A 93 -3.22 7.70 -8.58
C VAL A 93 -4.24 6.97 -9.40
N VAL A 94 -4.15 7.10 -10.72
CA VAL A 94 -5.02 6.40 -11.68
C VAL A 94 -4.23 5.34 -12.42
N VAL A 95 -4.60 4.08 -12.26
CA VAL A 95 -4.04 2.94 -13.01
C VAL A 95 -4.98 2.61 -14.15
N ARG A 96 -4.50 2.77 -15.40
CA ARG A 96 -5.29 2.47 -16.60
C ARG A 96 -4.86 1.16 -17.22
N THR A 97 -5.83 0.27 -17.45
CA THR A 97 -5.60 -1.04 -18.06
C THR A 97 -6.29 -1.16 -19.42
N LYS A 98 -5.80 -2.11 -20.23
CA LYS A 98 -6.44 -2.40 -21.54
C LYS A 98 -7.79 -3.11 -21.37
N ARG A 99 -7.92 -3.93 -20.33
CA ARG A 99 -9.11 -4.73 -20.05
C ARG A 99 -10.03 -4.02 -19.06
N LYS A 100 -11.36 -4.14 -19.27
CA LYS A 100 -12.34 -3.82 -18.22
C LYS A 100 -12.14 -4.76 -17.04
N THR A 101 -12.15 -4.22 -15.84
CA THR A 101 -11.91 -4.98 -14.61
C THR A 101 -13.23 -5.53 -14.07
N ASN A 102 -13.11 -6.59 -13.27
CA ASN A 102 -14.27 -7.20 -12.60
C ASN A 102 -14.53 -6.59 -11.21
N TYR A 103 -14.15 -5.32 -11.02
CA TYR A 103 -14.21 -4.67 -9.70
C TYR A 103 -15.64 -4.60 -9.15
N GLU A 104 -16.65 -4.47 -10.00
CA GLU A 104 -18.07 -4.41 -9.59
C GLU A 104 -18.49 -5.64 -8.78
N ASN A 105 -18.07 -6.82 -9.21
CA ASN A 105 -18.31 -8.07 -8.46
C ASN A 105 -17.57 -8.09 -7.11
N LYS A 106 -16.45 -7.40 -7.02
CA LYS A 106 -15.65 -7.33 -5.80
C LYS A 106 -16.14 -6.27 -4.83
N LEU A 107 -16.72 -5.18 -5.31
CA LEU A 107 -17.34 -4.15 -4.48
C LEU A 107 -18.49 -4.69 -3.61
N ARG A 108 -19.24 -5.68 -4.09
CA ARG A 108 -20.33 -6.30 -3.32
C ARG A 108 -19.85 -6.98 -2.04
N LYS A 109 -18.56 -7.30 -1.95
CA LYS A 109 -17.92 -7.95 -0.80
C LYS A 109 -16.93 -7.03 -0.09
N LYS A 110 -17.14 -5.72 -0.21
CA LYS A 110 -16.30 -4.72 0.44
C LYS A 110 -16.50 -4.77 1.95
N ILE A 111 -15.42 -5.00 2.68
CA ILE A 111 -15.38 -4.90 4.14
C ILE A 111 -14.57 -3.68 4.49
N THR A 112 -15.19 -2.73 5.19
CA THR A 112 -14.49 -1.57 5.73
C THR A 112 -13.89 -1.94 7.08
N THR A 113 -12.57 -1.84 7.21
CA THR A 113 -11.89 -2.10 8.48
C THR A 113 -11.92 -0.84 9.34
N SER A 114 -12.12 -0.99 10.66
CA SER A 114 -12.19 0.11 11.63
C SER A 114 -10.82 0.75 11.95
N GLY A 115 -9.74 0.24 11.41
CA GLY A 115 -8.38 0.76 11.59
C GLY A 115 -8.22 2.13 10.98
N CYS A 116 -7.31 2.45 10.17
CA CYS A 116 -7.07 3.77 9.55
C CYS A 116 -8.25 4.26 8.69
N ALA A 117 -9.43 4.41 9.27
CA ALA A 117 -10.68 5.03 8.80
C ALA A 117 -11.20 4.64 7.40
N ILE A 118 -10.36 4.26 6.45
CA ILE A 118 -10.73 4.05 5.04
C ILE A 118 -10.15 2.74 4.49
N GLY A 119 -9.55 1.91 5.37
CA GLY A 119 -9.03 0.61 4.98
C GLY A 119 -10.14 -0.29 4.45
N THR A 120 -10.03 -0.68 3.19
CA THR A 120 -11.01 -1.54 2.54
C THR A 120 -10.36 -2.85 2.18
N VAL A 121 -10.94 -3.95 2.65
CA VAL A 121 -10.59 -5.31 2.23
C VAL A 121 -11.72 -5.86 1.38
N PHE A 122 -11.40 -6.40 0.22
CA PHE A 122 -12.39 -7.02 -0.66
C PHE A 122 -12.51 -8.51 -0.32
N GLY A 123 -13.67 -8.93 0.16
CA GLY A 123 -13.92 -10.19 0.87
C GLY A 123 -13.64 -11.52 0.15
N ASP A 124 -13.20 -11.52 -1.12
CA ASP A 124 -12.84 -12.75 -1.81
C ASP A 124 -11.40 -13.23 -1.54
N ILE A 125 -10.57 -12.41 -0.87
CA ILE A 125 -9.19 -12.77 -0.56
C ILE A 125 -9.13 -14.06 0.28
N TYR A 126 -10.04 -14.21 1.25
CA TYR A 126 -10.07 -15.41 2.10
C TYR A 126 -10.40 -16.69 1.32
N ALA A 127 -11.34 -16.61 0.37
CA ALA A 127 -11.67 -17.74 -0.49
C ALA A 127 -10.52 -18.09 -1.46
N GLU A 128 -9.77 -17.09 -1.91
CA GLU A 128 -8.61 -17.29 -2.78
C GLU A 128 -7.39 -17.82 -2.00
N ILE A 129 -7.17 -17.35 -0.78
CA ILE A 129 -6.13 -17.88 0.11
C ILE A 129 -6.37 -19.36 0.40
N LYS A 130 -7.63 -19.78 0.67
CA LYS A 130 -7.98 -21.20 0.86
C LYS A 130 -7.68 -22.06 -0.37
N LYS A 131 -7.78 -21.50 -1.57
CA LYS A 131 -7.45 -22.19 -2.83
C LYS A 131 -5.96 -22.17 -3.16
N SER A 132 -5.20 -21.27 -2.57
CA SER A 132 -3.76 -21.17 -2.82
C SER A 132 -3.01 -22.23 -2.01
N LYS A 133 -2.34 -23.16 -2.71
CA LYS A 133 -1.41 -24.10 -2.07
C LYS A 133 -0.08 -23.38 -1.82
N LEU A 134 0.27 -23.18 -0.56
CA LEU A 134 1.59 -22.66 -0.21
C LEU A 134 2.65 -23.72 -0.59
N LYS A 135 3.50 -23.38 -1.56
CA LYS A 135 4.61 -24.25 -2.00
C LYS A 135 5.84 -24.16 -1.08
N SER A 136 5.79 -23.32 -0.05
CA SER A 136 6.92 -23.14 0.86
C SER A 136 6.99 -24.26 1.88
N LYS A 137 8.15 -24.91 1.97
CA LYS A 137 8.51 -25.88 3.02
C LYS A 137 9.14 -25.21 4.24
N LYS A 138 9.23 -23.87 4.28
CA LYS A 138 9.80 -23.14 5.41
C LYS A 138 8.86 -23.23 6.60
N LYS A 139 9.37 -23.71 7.73
CA LYS A 139 8.66 -23.75 9.01
C LYS A 139 8.96 -22.48 9.80
N ILE A 140 7.92 -21.84 10.33
CA ILE A 140 8.08 -20.74 11.29
C ILE A 140 8.45 -21.35 12.63
N LYS A 141 9.53 -20.88 13.26
CA LYS A 141 9.89 -21.32 14.60
C LYS A 141 8.86 -20.80 15.60
N HIS A 142 8.50 -21.63 16.58
CA HIS A 142 7.49 -21.29 17.60
C HIS A 142 7.75 -19.95 18.32
N LEU A 143 9.02 -19.62 18.60
CA LEU A 143 9.43 -18.32 19.17
C LEU A 143 9.07 -17.10 18.30
N SER A 144 8.99 -17.26 16.99
CA SER A 144 8.64 -16.14 16.09
C SER A 144 7.16 -15.75 16.17
N LEU A 145 6.29 -16.62 16.69
CA LEU A 145 4.85 -16.34 16.85
C LEU A 145 4.53 -15.62 18.17
N ILE A 146 5.44 -15.65 19.13
CA ILE A 146 5.26 -15.01 20.45
C ILE A 146 5.61 -13.52 20.42
N HIS A 147 6.38 -13.08 19.40
CA HIS A 147 6.89 -11.71 19.28
C HIS A 147 6.17 -10.90 18.18
N ILE A 148 5.02 -11.35 17.70
CA ILE A 148 4.17 -10.61 16.75
C ILE A 148 3.12 -9.81 17.52
#